data_8b2d220a58286a8c75ae459909a741b5
#
_entry.id   8b2d220a58286a8c75ae459909a741b5
#
_cell.length_a   1.000
_cell.length_b   1.000
_cell.length_c   1.000
_cell.angle_alpha   90.00
_cell.angle_beta   90.00
_cell.angle_gamma   90.00
#
_symmetry.space_group_name_H-M   'P 1'
#
loop_
_entity.id
_entity.type
_entity.pdbx_description
1 polymer ?
#
loop_
_entity_poly.entity_id
_entity_poly.type
_entity_poly.pdbx_seq_one_letter_code
_entity_poly.pdbx_strand_id
1 'polypeptide(L)'
;MRVSELTSIGLGGGLAAEGATDPGGWDPGWLRGLLHKHGVLVLHGTALDEEGFLALSRLVGEPEEVTPAADRVPGYAQVRLQSNVPGLGLRADLAGGFWHSDESPATLLRVVEVPAQGGETGFADMRAAWRGLPAGDRAKLRNMHGWWPWRQLYALGAKERGERDEVLGQMADEVRPLVRRTVTGEDALHLNQLWMVQITELGQAASKELLASLYAHATSDTYTYTHTWQAGDVVIWDNEAVMHRAMPVAEGCRKVTHRITVRYPVNSS
;
A
#
# COMPACT_ATOMS: atom_id res chain seq x y z
N MET A 1 -2.42 4.45 24.82
CA MET A 1 -3.19 3.56 23.92
C MET A 1 -2.52 2.20 23.89
N ARG A 2 -3.27 1.08 23.93
CA ARG A 2 -2.71 -0.27 23.93
C ARG A 2 -2.70 -0.81 22.50
N VAL A 3 -1.59 -1.41 22.08
CA VAL A 3 -1.45 -2.08 20.77
C VAL A 3 -1.68 -3.57 20.96
N SER A 4 -2.54 -4.17 20.13
CA SER A 4 -2.71 -5.61 20.00
C SER A 4 -2.02 -6.10 18.73
N GLU A 5 -1.32 -7.24 18.78
CA GLU A 5 -0.79 -7.87 17.56
C GLU A 5 -1.93 -8.59 16.83
N LEU A 6 -2.02 -8.38 15.51
CA LEU A 6 -3.06 -8.98 14.66
C LEU A 6 -2.63 -10.33 14.08
N THR A 7 -1.32 -10.62 14.06
CA THR A 7 -0.77 -11.91 13.60
C THR A 7 0.36 -12.39 14.49
N SER A 8 0.64 -13.70 14.45
CA SER A 8 1.75 -14.31 15.21
C SER A 8 3.14 -13.94 14.72
N ILE A 9 3.27 -13.38 13.51
CA ILE A 9 4.55 -12.90 12.95
C ILE A 9 4.80 -11.41 13.26
N GLY A 10 3.90 -10.75 13.99
CA GLY A 10 3.99 -9.33 14.31
C GLY A 10 3.54 -8.38 13.18
N LEU A 11 3.03 -8.90 12.06
CA LEU A 11 2.39 -8.11 11.01
C LEU A 11 1.03 -7.62 11.51
N GLY A 12 0.83 -6.32 11.44
CA GLY A 12 -0.39 -5.66 11.88
C GLY A 12 -0.45 -5.40 13.39
N GLY A 13 -0.64 -4.14 13.73
CA GLY A 13 -0.93 -3.65 15.08
C GLY A 13 -2.34 -3.06 15.14
N GLY A 14 -3.21 -3.61 15.99
CA GLY A 14 -4.55 -3.08 16.26
C GLY A 14 -4.50 -2.01 17.35
N LEU A 15 -5.14 -0.88 17.12
CA LEU A 15 -5.28 0.24 18.06
C LEU A 15 -6.77 0.50 18.31
N ALA A 16 -7.21 0.39 19.55
CA ALA A 16 -8.56 0.84 19.94
C ALA A 16 -8.58 2.38 19.91
N ALA A 17 -9.33 2.93 18.97
CA ALA A 17 -9.46 4.38 18.75
C ALA A 17 -10.95 4.81 18.72
N GLU A 18 -11.80 4.10 19.47
CA GLU A 18 -13.25 4.30 19.47
C GLU A 18 -13.61 5.75 19.81
N GLY A 19 -14.38 6.36 18.91
CA GLY A 19 -14.85 7.73 19.07
C GLY A 19 -13.76 8.81 18.91
N ALA A 20 -12.53 8.45 18.55
CA ALA A 20 -11.49 9.45 18.29
C ALA A 20 -11.88 10.33 17.10
N THR A 21 -12.05 11.61 17.34
CA THR A 21 -12.36 12.63 16.32
C THR A 21 -11.15 13.48 15.96
N ASP A 22 -10.14 13.52 16.84
CA ASP A 22 -8.92 14.29 16.65
C ASP A 22 -7.69 13.51 17.14
N PRO A 23 -6.71 13.25 16.26
CA PRO A 23 -5.45 12.62 16.64
C PRO A 23 -4.41 13.61 17.19
N GLY A 24 -4.76 14.89 17.40
CA GLY A 24 -3.80 15.96 17.73
C GLY A 24 -3.00 15.77 19.02
N GLY A 25 -3.44 14.87 19.91
CA GLY A 25 -2.70 14.50 21.13
C GLY A 25 -1.75 13.32 20.97
N TRP A 26 -1.61 12.75 19.78
CA TRP A 26 -0.76 11.58 19.55
C TRP A 26 0.67 12.01 19.20
N ASP A 27 1.64 11.28 19.74
CA ASP A 27 3.05 11.51 19.40
C ASP A 27 3.38 10.94 18.02
N PRO A 28 3.87 11.76 17.06
CA PRO A 28 4.20 11.30 15.72
C PRO A 28 5.31 10.26 15.68
N GLY A 29 6.30 10.36 16.57
CA GLY A 29 7.41 9.41 16.68
C GLY A 29 6.93 8.04 17.13
N TRP A 30 6.04 8.02 18.13
CA TRP A 30 5.40 6.79 18.61
C TRP A 30 4.56 6.12 17.49
N LEU A 31 3.74 6.89 16.77
CA LEU A 31 2.88 6.34 15.71
C LEU A 31 3.72 5.75 14.57
N ARG A 32 4.74 6.48 14.09
CA ARG A 32 5.67 5.98 13.07
C ARG A 32 6.46 4.77 13.55
N GLY A 33 6.93 4.78 14.80
CA GLY A 33 7.62 3.63 15.39
C GLY A 33 6.77 2.36 15.40
N LEU A 34 5.47 2.48 15.70
CA LEU A 34 4.54 1.36 15.60
C LEU A 34 4.32 0.92 14.13
N LEU A 35 4.13 1.88 13.21
CA LEU A 35 3.96 1.58 11.80
C LEU A 35 5.15 0.80 11.23
N HIS A 36 6.36 1.27 11.48
CA HIS A 36 7.57 0.59 11.02
C HIS A 36 7.76 -0.80 11.67
N LYS A 37 7.43 -0.92 12.96
CA LYS A 37 7.50 -2.22 13.66
C LYS A 37 6.54 -3.24 13.05
N HIS A 38 5.26 -2.87 12.89
CA HIS A 38 4.19 -3.78 12.51
C HIS A 38 3.89 -3.81 11.01
N GLY A 39 4.42 -2.87 10.21
CA GLY A 39 4.16 -2.72 8.78
C GLY A 39 2.74 -2.28 8.43
N VAL A 40 1.76 -2.60 9.26
CA VAL A 40 0.35 -2.21 9.13
C VAL A 40 -0.19 -1.80 10.50
N LEU A 41 -0.93 -0.72 10.57
CA LEU A 41 -1.70 -0.32 11.75
C LEU A 41 -3.19 -0.25 11.40
N VAL A 42 -4.02 -0.80 12.26
CA VAL A 42 -5.49 -0.71 12.16
C VAL A 42 -6.01 0.07 13.35
N LEU A 43 -6.59 1.22 13.09
CA LEU A 43 -7.28 2.04 14.08
C LEU A 43 -8.77 1.72 14.01
N HIS A 44 -9.30 1.10 15.03
CA HIS A 44 -10.70 0.67 15.08
C HIS A 44 -11.61 1.74 15.67
N GLY A 45 -12.79 1.88 15.08
CA GLY A 45 -13.90 2.65 15.64
C GLY A 45 -13.66 4.16 15.69
N THR A 46 -12.79 4.71 14.84
CA THR A 46 -12.58 6.16 14.77
C THR A 46 -13.85 6.88 14.32
N ALA A 47 -13.99 8.14 14.74
CA ALA A 47 -15.04 9.05 14.26
C ALA A 47 -14.42 10.23 13.49
N LEU A 48 -13.29 9.99 12.80
CA LEU A 48 -12.58 11.00 12.03
C LEU A 48 -13.43 11.43 10.82
N ASP A 49 -13.58 12.74 10.66
CA ASP A 49 -13.97 13.35 9.39
C ASP A 49 -12.76 13.54 8.48
N GLU A 50 -12.90 14.27 7.38
CA GLU A 50 -11.83 14.52 6.43
C GLU A 50 -10.68 15.34 7.04
N GLU A 51 -10.99 16.32 7.88
CA GLU A 51 -9.96 17.12 8.56
C GLU A 51 -9.18 16.31 9.58
N GLY A 52 -9.88 15.52 10.41
CA GLY A 52 -9.26 14.60 11.36
C GLY A 52 -8.43 13.52 10.67
N PHE A 53 -8.89 13.01 9.53
CA PHE A 53 -8.13 12.04 8.72
C PHE A 53 -6.87 12.67 8.10
N LEU A 54 -6.96 13.91 7.64
CA LEU A 54 -5.80 14.66 7.15
C LEU A 54 -4.84 15.01 8.30
N ALA A 55 -5.34 15.37 9.49
CA ALA A 55 -4.51 15.59 10.67
C ALA A 55 -3.77 14.32 11.09
N LEU A 56 -4.43 13.15 11.07
CA LEU A 56 -3.79 11.86 11.33
C LEU A 56 -2.66 11.57 10.33
N SER A 57 -2.86 11.85 9.03
CA SER A 57 -1.84 11.60 8.01
C SER A 57 -0.57 12.44 8.23
N ARG A 58 -0.69 13.66 8.74
CA ARG A 58 0.45 14.55 9.09
C ARG A 58 1.31 14.00 10.24
N LEU A 59 0.75 13.17 11.10
CA LEU A 59 1.54 12.46 12.13
C LEU A 59 2.44 11.38 11.53
N VAL A 60 2.03 10.80 10.39
CA VAL A 60 2.80 9.78 9.67
C VAL A 60 3.84 10.41 8.75
N GLY A 61 3.45 11.42 7.99
CA GLY A 61 4.33 12.12 7.05
C GLY A 61 3.65 13.31 6.38
N GLU A 62 4.28 13.87 5.36
CA GLU A 62 3.73 14.98 4.57
C GLU A 62 2.73 14.44 3.54
N PRO A 63 1.44 14.83 3.61
CA PRO A 63 0.43 14.37 2.67
C PRO A 63 0.68 14.87 1.25
N GLU A 64 0.57 13.97 0.27
CA GLU A 64 0.76 14.29 -1.13
C GLU A 64 -0.55 14.77 -1.79
N GLU A 65 -0.44 15.70 -2.72
CA GLU A 65 -1.60 16.11 -3.51
C GLU A 65 -2.04 15.01 -4.49
N VAL A 66 -3.34 14.80 -4.55
CA VAL A 66 -3.95 13.83 -5.46
C VAL A 66 -3.95 14.35 -6.90
N THR A 67 -3.47 13.54 -7.82
CA THR A 67 -3.55 13.80 -9.26
C THR A 67 -4.18 12.57 -9.94
N PRO A 68 -5.15 12.73 -10.83
CA PRO A 68 -5.80 14.00 -11.25
C PRO A 68 -6.72 14.58 -10.17
N ALA A 69 -7.02 15.87 -10.29
CA ALA A 69 -7.88 16.58 -9.33
C ALA A 69 -9.33 16.05 -9.29
N ALA A 70 -9.78 15.39 -10.35
CA ALA A 70 -11.10 14.78 -10.42
C ALA A 70 -11.31 13.62 -9.42
N ASP A 71 -10.22 13.03 -8.93
CA ASP A 71 -10.26 11.96 -7.93
C ASP A 71 -10.25 12.50 -6.49
N ARG A 72 -10.21 13.82 -6.28
CA ARG A 72 -10.16 14.42 -4.95
C ARG A 72 -11.52 14.43 -4.25
N VAL A 73 -11.49 14.27 -2.95
CA VAL A 73 -12.65 14.64 -2.13
C VAL A 73 -12.82 16.16 -2.21
N PRO A 74 -14.03 16.69 -2.48
CA PRO A 74 -14.25 18.13 -2.57
C PRO A 74 -13.76 18.88 -1.33
N GLY A 75 -12.92 19.88 -1.53
CA GLY A 75 -12.33 20.69 -0.45
C GLY A 75 -10.99 20.14 0.11
N TYR A 76 -10.57 18.93 -0.28
CA TYR A 76 -9.37 18.28 0.28
C TYR A 76 -8.43 17.78 -0.83
N ALA A 77 -7.45 18.59 -1.18
CA ALA A 77 -6.51 18.30 -2.28
C ALA A 77 -5.68 17.02 -2.07
N GLN A 78 -5.45 16.62 -0.83
CA GLN A 78 -4.65 15.45 -0.45
C GLN A 78 -5.48 14.18 -0.25
N VAL A 79 -6.81 14.27 -0.26
CA VAL A 79 -7.68 13.13 -0.01
C VAL A 79 -8.25 12.61 -1.32
N ARG A 80 -7.89 11.38 -1.68
CA ARG A 80 -8.43 10.68 -2.84
C ARG A 80 -9.71 9.94 -2.49
N LEU A 81 -10.74 10.14 -3.29
CA LEU A 81 -11.97 9.36 -3.25
C LEU A 81 -11.79 8.10 -4.10
N GLN A 82 -11.98 6.93 -3.50
CA GLN A 82 -11.93 5.64 -4.19
C GLN A 82 -13.21 4.85 -3.94
N SER A 83 -13.74 4.19 -4.97
CA SER A 83 -14.90 3.33 -4.81
C SER A 83 -14.97 2.22 -5.88
N ASN A 84 -15.88 1.26 -5.69
CA ASN A 84 -16.31 0.33 -6.74
C ASN A 84 -17.57 0.83 -7.47
N VAL A 85 -18.05 2.04 -7.17
CA VAL A 85 -19.27 2.62 -7.73
C VAL A 85 -18.92 3.39 -9.00
N PRO A 86 -19.53 3.08 -10.17
CA PRO A 86 -19.29 3.80 -11.41
C PRO A 86 -19.56 5.30 -11.25
N GLY A 87 -18.61 6.13 -11.71
CA GLY A 87 -18.73 7.59 -11.65
C GLY A 87 -18.49 8.23 -10.27
N LEU A 88 -18.11 7.45 -9.26
CA LEU A 88 -17.79 7.95 -7.93
C LEU A 88 -16.30 7.71 -7.62
N GLY A 89 -15.47 8.72 -7.87
CA GLY A 89 -14.03 8.69 -7.61
C GLY A 89 -13.25 7.66 -8.46
N LEU A 90 -12.02 7.37 -8.03
CA LEU A 90 -11.17 6.38 -8.69
C LEU A 90 -11.72 4.96 -8.48
N ARG A 91 -11.78 4.20 -9.55
CA ARG A 91 -12.15 2.78 -9.51
C ARG A 91 -11.02 1.94 -8.89
N ALA A 92 -11.14 1.66 -7.61
CA ALA A 92 -10.14 0.88 -6.86
C ALA A 92 -10.13 -0.62 -7.25
N ASP A 93 -11.22 -1.14 -7.80
CA ASP A 93 -11.37 -2.52 -8.24
C ASP A 93 -10.56 -2.85 -9.51
N LEU A 94 -10.18 -1.87 -10.30
CA LEU A 94 -9.42 -2.07 -11.54
C LEU A 94 -7.96 -2.50 -11.30
N ALA A 95 -7.35 -2.07 -10.20
CA ALA A 95 -5.98 -2.45 -9.83
C ALA A 95 -5.94 -3.43 -8.64
N GLY A 96 -7.08 -3.66 -7.99
CA GLY A 96 -7.16 -4.22 -6.65
C GLY A 96 -6.78 -5.69 -6.52
N GLY A 97 -6.85 -6.49 -7.57
CA GLY A 97 -6.59 -7.93 -7.49
C GLY A 97 -5.11 -8.33 -7.43
N PHE A 98 -4.19 -7.41 -7.64
CA PHE A 98 -2.76 -7.66 -7.72
C PHE A 98 -2.04 -7.24 -6.44
N TRP A 99 -1.07 -8.05 -6.02
CA TRP A 99 -0.17 -7.70 -4.93
C TRP A 99 0.82 -6.62 -5.38
N HIS A 100 0.80 -5.48 -4.70
CA HIS A 100 1.65 -4.34 -5.03
C HIS A 100 1.98 -3.51 -3.80
N SER A 101 2.98 -2.66 -3.90
CA SER A 101 3.20 -1.52 -3.01
C SER A 101 3.01 -0.23 -3.79
N ASP A 102 2.52 0.80 -3.12
CA ASP A 102 2.47 2.15 -3.69
C ASP A 102 3.88 2.75 -3.79
N GLU A 103 4.02 3.80 -4.59
CA GLU A 103 5.29 4.50 -4.73
C GLU A 103 5.59 5.44 -3.55
N SER A 104 4.55 5.90 -2.84
CA SER A 104 4.72 6.71 -1.64
C SER A 104 5.12 5.84 -0.45
N PRO A 105 5.99 6.31 0.47
CA PRO A 105 6.47 5.52 1.61
C PRO A 105 5.38 4.94 2.49
N ALA A 106 4.29 5.67 2.74
CA ALA A 106 3.15 5.14 3.48
C ALA A 106 1.82 5.59 2.90
N THR A 107 0.80 4.79 3.15
CA THR A 107 -0.58 5.05 2.72
C THR A 107 -1.52 4.88 3.90
N LEU A 108 -2.53 5.76 3.96
CA LEU A 108 -3.65 5.70 4.88
C LEU A 108 -4.94 5.49 4.09
N LEU A 109 -5.79 4.60 4.58
CA LEU A 109 -7.11 4.33 3.99
C LEU A 109 -8.17 4.36 5.08
N ARG A 110 -9.18 5.22 4.93
CA ARG A 110 -10.35 5.30 5.79
C ARG A 110 -11.55 4.75 5.03
N VAL A 111 -12.31 3.82 5.63
CA VAL A 111 -13.56 3.38 5.05
C VAL A 111 -14.67 4.40 5.35
N VAL A 112 -15.41 4.78 4.31
CA VAL A 112 -16.57 5.68 4.38
C VAL A 112 -17.87 4.89 4.27
N GLU A 113 -17.93 3.95 3.32
CA GLU A 113 -19.03 3.00 3.15
C GLU A 113 -18.46 1.58 3.18
N VAL A 114 -18.84 0.81 4.20
CA VAL A 114 -18.39 -0.58 4.38
C VAL A 114 -19.26 -1.49 3.54
N PRO A 115 -18.69 -2.34 2.68
CA PRO A 115 -19.47 -3.30 1.90
C PRO A 115 -20.06 -4.37 2.84
N ALA A 116 -21.29 -4.80 2.53
CA ALA A 116 -21.93 -5.89 3.29
C ALA A 116 -21.21 -7.23 3.12
N GLN A 117 -20.48 -7.42 2.01
CA GLN A 117 -19.72 -8.64 1.73
C GLN A 117 -18.53 -8.36 0.80
N GLY A 118 -17.37 -8.95 1.11
CA GLY A 118 -16.15 -8.79 0.35
C GLY A 118 -15.45 -7.43 0.60
N GLY A 119 -14.51 -7.08 -0.25
CA GLY A 119 -13.81 -5.82 -0.20
C GLY A 119 -12.74 -5.73 0.89
N GLU A 120 -12.30 -6.84 1.44
CA GLU A 120 -11.17 -6.94 2.36
C GLU A 120 -9.91 -6.37 1.72
N THR A 121 -8.91 -6.06 2.55
CA THR A 121 -7.58 -5.69 2.08
C THR A 121 -6.55 -6.67 2.64
N GLY A 122 -5.83 -7.35 1.73
CA GLY A 122 -4.72 -8.24 2.10
C GLY A 122 -3.42 -7.47 2.19
N PHE A 123 -2.56 -7.83 3.16
CA PHE A 123 -1.21 -7.33 3.36
C PHE A 123 -0.24 -8.50 3.43
N ALA A 124 0.98 -8.34 2.89
CA ALA A 124 2.05 -9.33 2.94
C ALA A 124 3.33 -8.67 3.48
N ASP A 125 3.91 -9.20 4.56
CA ASP A 125 5.15 -8.68 5.14
C ASP A 125 6.36 -9.13 4.32
N MET A 126 6.89 -8.22 3.52
CA MET A 126 8.02 -8.45 2.63
C MET A 126 9.35 -8.62 3.39
N ARG A 127 9.44 -8.14 4.64
CA ARG A 127 10.59 -8.34 5.54
C ARG A 127 10.58 -9.77 6.09
N ALA A 128 9.41 -10.23 6.56
CA ALA A 128 9.26 -11.60 7.05
C ALA A 128 9.44 -12.61 5.90
N ALA A 129 8.86 -12.34 4.75
CA ALA A 129 9.04 -13.17 3.55
C ALA A 129 10.52 -13.25 3.13
N TRP A 130 11.26 -12.13 3.17
CA TRP A 130 12.69 -12.12 2.93
C TRP A 130 13.46 -13.00 3.93
N ARG A 131 13.18 -12.84 5.23
CA ARG A 131 13.83 -13.63 6.27
C ARG A 131 13.55 -15.13 6.14
N GLY A 132 12.36 -15.49 5.65
CA GLY A 132 11.93 -16.88 5.46
C GLY A 132 12.56 -17.58 4.25
N LEU A 133 13.21 -16.86 3.33
CA LEU A 133 13.91 -17.48 2.21
C LEU A 133 15.18 -18.20 2.68
N PRO A 134 15.57 -19.32 2.01
CA PRO A 134 16.86 -19.96 2.22
C PRO A 134 18.04 -18.99 2.02
N ALA A 135 19.10 -19.14 2.80
CA ALA A 135 20.26 -18.23 2.74
C ALA A 135 20.90 -18.16 1.34
N GLY A 136 20.95 -19.29 0.61
CA GLY A 136 21.47 -19.35 -0.76
C GLY A 136 20.63 -18.53 -1.74
N ASP A 137 19.30 -18.52 -1.59
CA ASP A 137 18.41 -17.75 -2.45
C ASP A 137 18.48 -16.27 -2.12
N ARG A 138 18.56 -15.91 -0.82
CA ARG A 138 18.81 -14.52 -0.40
C ARG A 138 20.11 -13.96 -0.98
N ALA A 139 21.20 -14.77 -1.00
CA ALA A 139 22.47 -14.34 -1.56
C ALA A 139 22.39 -14.05 -3.07
N LYS A 140 21.61 -14.84 -3.82
CA LYS A 140 21.38 -14.63 -5.26
C LYS A 140 20.53 -13.38 -5.50
N LEU A 141 19.40 -13.24 -4.78
CA LEU A 141 18.43 -12.16 -4.99
C LEU A 141 18.98 -10.77 -4.68
N ARG A 142 19.98 -10.65 -3.79
CA ARG A 142 20.65 -9.36 -3.49
C ARG A 142 21.30 -8.70 -4.71
N ASN A 143 21.66 -9.49 -5.73
CA ASN A 143 22.31 -9.01 -6.93
C ASN A 143 21.36 -9.01 -8.14
N MET A 144 20.05 -9.17 -7.91
CA MET A 144 19.05 -9.18 -8.96
C MET A 144 18.19 -7.92 -8.91
N HIS A 145 17.71 -7.51 -10.07
CA HIS A 145 16.94 -6.32 -10.26
C HIS A 145 15.66 -6.61 -11.04
N GLY A 146 14.61 -5.91 -10.67
CA GLY A 146 13.35 -5.90 -11.41
C GLY A 146 13.30 -4.73 -12.41
N TRP A 147 12.64 -4.94 -13.54
CA TRP A 147 12.37 -3.92 -14.54
C TRP A 147 10.93 -3.41 -14.38
N TRP A 148 10.78 -2.09 -14.24
CA TRP A 148 9.52 -1.34 -14.16
C TRP A 148 9.34 -0.52 -15.43
N PRO A 149 8.66 -1.01 -16.48
CA PRO A 149 8.41 -0.29 -17.72
C PRO A 149 7.24 0.69 -17.56
N TRP A 150 7.42 1.72 -16.75
CA TRP A 150 6.39 2.69 -16.42
C TRP A 150 5.67 3.26 -17.63
N ARG A 151 6.42 3.64 -18.67
CA ARG A 151 5.86 4.19 -19.90
C ARG A 151 4.89 3.24 -20.57
N GLN A 152 5.24 1.95 -20.67
CA GLN A 152 4.40 0.96 -21.35
C GLN A 152 3.15 0.63 -20.52
N LEU A 153 3.31 0.46 -19.22
CA LEU A 153 2.23 0.08 -18.32
C LEU A 153 1.24 1.23 -18.14
N TYR A 154 1.74 2.46 -18.03
CA TYR A 154 0.90 3.64 -17.93
C TYR A 154 0.14 3.90 -19.23
N ALA A 155 0.76 3.66 -20.39
CA ALA A 155 0.12 3.80 -21.70
C ALA A 155 -1.06 2.86 -21.88
N LEU A 156 -1.04 1.64 -21.30
CA LEU A 156 -2.15 0.69 -21.38
C LEU A 156 -3.42 1.22 -20.70
N GLY A 157 -3.30 2.01 -19.62
CA GLY A 157 -4.44 2.61 -18.94
C GLY A 157 -4.69 4.09 -19.25
N ALA A 158 -3.77 4.77 -19.94
CA ALA A 158 -3.83 6.22 -20.19
C ALA A 158 -5.07 6.62 -21.00
N LYS A 159 -5.44 5.82 -22.00
CA LYS A 159 -6.60 6.04 -22.84
C LYS A 159 -7.91 5.97 -22.05
N GLU A 160 -8.01 5.04 -21.11
CA GLU A 160 -9.18 4.88 -20.24
C GLU A 160 -9.27 6.01 -19.20
N ARG A 161 -8.13 6.56 -18.78
CA ARG A 161 -8.05 7.70 -17.84
C ARG A 161 -8.16 9.05 -18.51
N GLY A 162 -8.14 9.12 -19.86
CA GLY A 162 -8.17 10.39 -20.62
C GLY A 162 -6.88 11.20 -20.46
N GLU A 163 -5.76 10.55 -20.16
CA GLU A 163 -4.46 11.20 -19.97
C GLU A 163 -3.81 11.57 -21.32
N ARG A 164 -3.07 12.67 -21.34
CA ARG A 164 -2.39 13.16 -22.55
C ARG A 164 -1.02 12.52 -22.73
N ASP A 165 -0.57 12.40 -23.96
CA ASP A 165 0.75 11.86 -24.34
C ASP A 165 1.93 12.59 -23.67
N GLU A 166 1.76 13.84 -23.25
CA GLU A 166 2.77 14.63 -22.55
C GLU A 166 3.19 14.04 -21.21
N VAL A 167 2.24 13.44 -20.46
CA VAL A 167 2.54 12.76 -19.18
C VAL A 167 3.35 11.49 -19.43
N LEU A 168 2.99 10.74 -20.48
CA LEU A 168 3.70 9.52 -20.87
C LEU A 168 5.12 9.80 -21.35
N GLY A 169 5.35 10.96 -21.97
CA GLY A 169 6.67 11.38 -22.47
C GLY A 169 7.70 11.62 -21.36
N GLN A 170 7.25 11.89 -20.14
CA GLN A 170 8.10 12.18 -18.98
C GLN A 170 8.42 10.93 -18.13
N MET A 171 7.75 9.80 -18.39
CA MET A 171 7.98 8.56 -17.65
C MET A 171 9.14 7.78 -18.25
N ALA A 172 10.14 7.51 -17.44
CA ALA A 172 11.27 6.63 -17.79
C ALA A 172 11.06 5.24 -17.19
N ASP A 173 11.49 4.23 -17.92
CA ASP A 173 11.59 2.88 -17.35
C ASP A 173 12.63 2.86 -16.24
N GLU A 174 12.40 2.07 -15.22
CA GLU A 174 13.31 1.95 -14.08
C GLU A 174 13.74 0.50 -13.87
N VAL A 175 14.96 0.36 -13.36
CA VAL A 175 15.51 -0.90 -12.87
C VAL A 175 15.78 -0.72 -11.37
N ARG A 176 15.14 -1.57 -10.55
CA ARG A 176 15.22 -1.47 -9.10
C ARG A 176 15.68 -2.79 -8.49
N PRO A 177 16.47 -2.77 -7.40
CA PRO A 177 16.84 -4.01 -6.70
C PRO A 177 15.62 -4.83 -6.28
N LEU A 178 15.71 -6.17 -6.35
CA LEU A 178 14.68 -7.08 -5.80
C LEU A 178 14.66 -7.11 -4.27
N VAL A 179 15.68 -6.55 -3.63
CA VAL A 179 15.78 -6.42 -2.19
C VAL A 179 16.03 -4.95 -1.87
N ARG A 180 15.12 -4.34 -1.12
CA ARG A 180 15.30 -2.97 -0.66
C ARG A 180 15.60 -2.92 0.83
N ARG A 181 16.20 -1.83 1.27
CA ARG A 181 16.41 -1.51 2.68
C ARG A 181 15.26 -0.62 3.13
N THR A 182 14.53 -1.02 4.16
CA THR A 182 13.48 -0.18 4.76
C THR A 182 14.10 0.95 5.59
N VAL A 183 13.29 1.94 5.94
CA VAL A 183 13.73 3.06 6.81
C VAL A 183 14.27 2.58 8.17
N THR A 184 13.84 1.42 8.66
CA THR A 184 14.37 0.80 9.89
C THR A 184 15.68 0.02 9.69
N GLY A 185 16.16 -0.05 8.46
CA GLY A 185 17.37 -0.78 8.12
C GLY A 185 17.19 -2.30 7.98
N GLU A 186 15.97 -2.80 7.89
CA GLU A 186 15.67 -4.19 7.56
C GLU A 186 15.66 -4.40 6.05
N ASP A 187 16.06 -5.60 5.60
CA ASP A 187 15.89 -5.99 4.20
C ASP A 187 14.46 -6.50 3.97
N ALA A 188 13.88 -6.11 2.84
CA ALA A 188 12.56 -6.56 2.39
C ALA A 188 12.60 -6.94 0.90
N LEU A 189 11.80 -7.93 0.50
CA LEU A 189 11.59 -8.20 -0.92
C LEU A 189 10.89 -6.99 -1.57
N HIS A 190 11.37 -6.60 -2.75
CA HIS A 190 10.82 -5.51 -3.52
C HIS A 190 10.15 -6.05 -4.79
N LEU A 191 8.92 -6.52 -4.62
CA LEU A 191 8.11 -7.12 -5.68
C LEU A 191 6.87 -6.26 -5.94
N ASN A 192 6.35 -6.30 -7.18
CA ASN A 192 5.14 -5.57 -7.55
C ASN A 192 4.49 -6.21 -8.78
N GLN A 193 3.33 -6.85 -8.62
CA GLN A 193 2.64 -7.51 -9.73
C GLN A 193 2.05 -6.54 -10.76
N LEU A 194 1.81 -5.29 -10.38
CA LEU A 194 1.28 -4.27 -11.29
C LEU A 194 2.35 -3.68 -12.20
N TRP A 195 3.57 -3.48 -11.66
CA TRP A 195 4.54 -2.60 -12.30
C TRP A 195 5.86 -3.30 -12.67
N MET A 196 6.23 -4.39 -11.99
CA MET A 196 7.45 -5.14 -12.26
C MET A 196 7.16 -6.32 -13.19
N VAL A 197 7.77 -6.33 -14.38
CA VAL A 197 7.46 -7.31 -15.41
C VAL A 197 8.53 -8.37 -15.62
N GLN A 198 9.79 -8.10 -15.27
CA GLN A 198 10.91 -9.00 -15.51
C GLN A 198 12.05 -8.79 -14.51
N ILE A 199 12.81 -9.84 -14.25
CA ILE A 199 14.13 -9.79 -13.59
C ILE A 199 15.19 -9.62 -14.68
N THR A 200 15.98 -8.54 -14.59
CA THR A 200 16.86 -8.12 -15.69
C THR A 200 18.02 -9.07 -15.96
N GLU A 201 18.48 -9.81 -14.94
CA GLU A 201 19.59 -10.77 -15.05
C GLU A 201 19.15 -12.12 -15.65
N LEU A 202 17.86 -12.30 -15.91
CA LEU A 202 17.30 -13.57 -16.38
C LEU A 202 16.62 -13.44 -17.73
N GLY A 203 16.66 -14.51 -18.52
CA GLY A 203 15.79 -14.65 -19.69
C GLY A 203 14.30 -14.71 -19.27
N GLN A 204 13.40 -14.36 -20.19
CA GLN A 204 11.97 -14.19 -19.92
C GLN A 204 11.33 -15.40 -19.22
N ALA A 205 11.62 -16.61 -19.65
CA ALA A 205 11.05 -17.83 -19.05
C ALA A 205 11.52 -18.04 -17.61
N ALA A 206 12.83 -17.94 -17.35
CA ALA A 206 13.41 -18.10 -16.02
C ALA A 206 12.96 -16.96 -15.07
N SER A 207 12.85 -15.74 -15.59
CA SER A 207 12.32 -14.60 -14.83
C SER A 207 10.87 -14.85 -14.40
N LYS A 208 10.01 -15.30 -15.31
CA LYS A 208 8.61 -15.61 -15.03
C LYS A 208 8.47 -16.69 -13.96
N GLU A 209 9.27 -17.76 -14.05
CA GLU A 209 9.27 -18.85 -13.08
C GLU A 209 9.72 -18.40 -11.69
N LEU A 210 10.83 -17.65 -11.61
CA LEU A 210 11.32 -17.13 -10.33
C LEU A 210 10.33 -16.13 -9.70
N LEU A 211 9.77 -15.22 -10.48
CA LEU A 211 8.76 -14.29 -9.99
C LEU A 211 7.52 -15.03 -9.46
N ALA A 212 7.02 -16.03 -10.15
CA ALA A 212 5.89 -16.83 -9.70
C ALA A 212 6.20 -17.52 -8.35
N SER A 213 7.41 -18.09 -8.21
CA SER A 213 7.86 -18.70 -6.96
C SER A 213 7.97 -17.68 -5.81
N LEU A 214 8.55 -16.51 -6.08
CA LEU A 214 8.69 -15.44 -5.08
C LEU A 214 7.33 -14.88 -4.63
N TYR A 215 6.40 -14.68 -5.55
CA TYR A 215 5.03 -14.26 -5.19
C TYR A 215 4.31 -15.34 -4.37
N ALA A 216 4.37 -16.60 -4.79
CA ALA A 216 3.75 -17.69 -4.04
C ALA A 216 4.31 -17.80 -2.61
N HIS A 217 5.63 -17.64 -2.44
CA HIS A 217 6.27 -17.61 -1.14
C HIS A 217 5.81 -16.39 -0.32
N ALA A 218 5.97 -15.18 -0.85
CA ALA A 218 5.74 -13.94 -0.11
C ALA A 218 4.26 -13.70 0.25
N THR A 219 3.34 -14.30 -0.50
CA THR A 219 1.90 -14.15 -0.28
C THR A 219 1.24 -15.41 0.30
N SER A 220 2.04 -16.33 0.86
CA SER A 220 1.53 -17.45 1.63
C SER A 220 0.92 -16.99 2.96
N ASP A 221 0.04 -17.80 3.54
CA ASP A 221 -0.64 -17.49 4.81
C ASP A 221 0.33 -17.20 5.96
N THR A 222 1.58 -17.71 5.86
CA THR A 222 2.63 -17.45 6.85
C THR A 222 3.01 -15.98 6.96
N TYR A 223 2.93 -15.23 5.85
CA TYR A 223 3.41 -13.84 5.77
C TYR A 223 2.30 -12.83 5.53
N THR A 224 1.03 -13.27 5.52
CA THR A 224 -0.09 -12.40 5.17
C THR A 224 -1.03 -12.12 6.33
N TYR A 225 -1.70 -10.97 6.23
CA TYR A 225 -2.82 -10.56 7.06
C TYR A 225 -3.92 -10.03 6.14
N THR A 226 -5.17 -10.42 6.41
CA THR A 226 -6.34 -9.89 5.69
C THR A 226 -7.20 -9.09 6.64
N HIS A 227 -7.38 -7.80 6.31
CA HIS A 227 -8.23 -6.90 7.08
C HIS A 227 -9.66 -6.91 6.54
N THR A 228 -10.61 -7.29 7.39
CA THR A 228 -12.05 -7.14 7.15
C THR A 228 -12.51 -5.81 7.72
N TRP A 229 -13.01 -4.95 6.88
CA TRP A 229 -13.37 -3.58 7.22
C TRP A 229 -14.57 -3.48 8.14
N GLN A 230 -14.48 -2.62 9.14
CA GLN A 230 -15.57 -2.23 10.02
C GLN A 230 -15.79 -0.71 9.96
N ALA A 231 -16.98 -0.26 10.34
CA ALA A 231 -17.28 1.18 10.38
C ALA A 231 -16.30 1.89 11.32
N GLY A 232 -15.75 3.02 10.86
CA GLY A 232 -14.77 3.79 11.61
C GLY A 232 -13.34 3.25 11.55
N ASP A 233 -13.06 2.22 10.76
CA ASP A 233 -11.69 1.76 10.59
C ASP A 233 -10.86 2.72 9.74
N VAL A 234 -9.63 2.96 10.21
CA VAL A 234 -8.54 3.55 9.43
C VAL A 234 -7.37 2.57 9.42
N VAL A 235 -6.88 2.24 8.25
CA VAL A 235 -5.69 1.39 8.10
C VAL A 235 -4.54 2.22 7.53
N ILE A 236 -3.37 2.08 8.14
CA ILE A 236 -2.12 2.73 7.73
C ILE A 236 -1.12 1.64 7.42
N TRP A 237 -0.42 1.74 6.29
CA TRP A 237 0.63 0.77 5.97
C TRP A 237 1.90 1.40 5.43
N ASP A 238 3.02 0.72 5.70
CA ASP A 238 4.37 1.08 5.26
C ASP A 238 4.64 0.34 3.93
N ASN A 239 4.65 1.08 2.83
CA ASN A 239 4.86 0.53 1.49
C ASN A 239 6.29 0.00 1.26
N GLU A 240 7.24 0.35 2.11
CA GLU A 240 8.59 -0.23 2.05
C GLU A 240 8.63 -1.64 2.67
N ALA A 241 7.75 -1.89 3.65
CA ALA A 241 7.71 -3.12 4.41
C ALA A 241 6.70 -4.14 3.89
N VAL A 242 5.58 -3.69 3.26
CA VAL A 242 4.50 -4.58 2.84
C VAL A 242 4.08 -4.39 1.39
N MET A 243 3.59 -5.48 0.78
CA MET A 243 2.67 -5.40 -0.36
C MET A 243 1.24 -5.45 0.15
N HIS A 244 0.32 -4.90 -0.64
CA HIS A 244 -1.12 -5.00 -0.36
C HIS A 244 -1.91 -5.34 -1.62
N ARG A 245 -3.14 -5.81 -1.42
CA ARG A 245 -4.13 -5.98 -2.51
C ARG A 245 -5.54 -5.72 -1.98
N ALA A 246 -6.40 -5.13 -2.81
CA ALA A 246 -7.84 -5.10 -2.54
C ALA A 246 -8.47 -6.41 -2.98
N MET A 247 -9.39 -6.93 -2.18
CA MET A 247 -10.20 -8.09 -2.57
C MET A 247 -11.48 -7.63 -3.25
N PRO A 248 -12.09 -8.46 -4.12
CA PRO A 248 -13.32 -8.11 -4.80
C PRO A 248 -14.45 -7.77 -3.81
N VAL A 249 -15.19 -6.75 -4.12
CA VAL A 249 -16.47 -6.43 -3.45
C VAL A 249 -17.56 -7.31 -4.09
N ALA A 250 -18.41 -7.91 -3.28
CA ALA A 250 -19.51 -8.74 -3.82
C ALA A 250 -20.46 -7.91 -4.70
N GLU A 251 -21.08 -8.58 -5.68
CA GLU A 251 -22.02 -7.94 -6.60
C GLU A 251 -23.16 -7.26 -5.84
N GLY A 252 -23.50 -6.05 -6.23
CA GLY A 252 -24.52 -5.22 -5.56
C GLY A 252 -24.05 -4.55 -4.26
N CYS A 253 -22.90 -4.90 -3.71
CA CYS A 253 -22.34 -4.23 -2.56
C CYS A 253 -21.51 -3.00 -2.98
N ARG A 254 -21.47 -2.00 -2.08
CA ARG A 254 -20.76 -0.73 -2.30
C ARG A 254 -19.65 -0.60 -1.28
N LYS A 255 -18.48 -0.17 -1.75
CA LYS A 255 -17.35 0.22 -0.90
C LYS A 255 -16.88 1.60 -1.32
N VAL A 256 -16.83 2.53 -0.37
CA VAL A 256 -16.28 3.88 -0.56
C VAL A 256 -15.18 4.10 0.46
N THR A 257 -14.04 4.59 0.02
CA THR A 257 -12.89 4.85 0.87
C THR A 257 -12.26 6.20 0.54
N HIS A 258 -11.67 6.82 1.55
CA HIS A 258 -10.78 7.97 1.40
C HIS A 258 -9.35 7.52 1.61
N ARG A 259 -8.45 7.90 0.70
CA ARG A 259 -7.04 7.52 0.71
C ARG A 259 -6.14 8.74 0.76
N ILE A 260 -5.11 8.69 1.60
CA ILE A 260 -4.02 9.66 1.63
C ILE A 260 -2.70 8.89 1.48
N THR A 261 -1.82 9.36 0.60
CA THR A 261 -0.42 8.95 0.55
C THR A 261 0.45 10.01 1.19
N VAL A 262 1.52 9.60 1.85
CA VAL A 262 2.43 10.51 2.53
C VAL A 262 3.88 10.23 2.18
N ARG A 263 4.71 11.28 2.17
CA ARG A 263 6.17 11.20 2.17
C ARG A 263 6.68 11.25 3.59
N TYR A 264 7.67 10.44 3.92
CA TYR A 264 8.34 10.60 5.20
C TYR A 264 9.12 11.92 5.24
N PRO A 265 9.16 12.59 6.41
CA PRO A 265 9.98 13.78 6.57
C PRO A 265 11.43 13.43 6.20
N VAL A 266 12.03 14.23 5.34
CA VAL A 266 13.47 14.13 5.09
C VAL A 266 14.14 14.50 6.40
N ASN A 267 14.78 13.53 7.07
CA ASN A 267 15.62 13.84 8.23
C ASN A 267 16.67 14.85 7.75
N SER A 268 16.50 16.11 8.12
CA SER A 268 17.60 17.08 8.07
C SER A 268 18.66 16.59 9.06
N SER A 269 19.65 15.89 8.49
CA SER A 269 20.87 15.48 9.18
C SER A 269 21.64 16.70 9.71
#